data_59562381850c5fb2c5a48626fd1ab6b2
#
_entry.id   59562381850c5fb2c5a48626fd1ab6b2
#
_cell.length_a   1.000
_cell.length_b   1.000
_cell.length_c   1.000
_cell.angle_alpha   90.00
_cell.angle_beta   90.00
_cell.angle_gamma   90.00
#
_symmetry.space_group_name_H-M   'P 1'
#
loop_
_entity.id
_entity.type
_entity.pdbx_description
1 polymer ?
#
loop_
_entity_poly.entity_id
_entity_poly.type
_entity_poly.pdbx_seq_one_letter_code
_entity_poly.pdbx_strand_id
1 'polypeptide(L)'
;MKRREFVQTASFAAVGLLSLPSFLAAGKGQKGLGLQLYTLRDTIGKDPKGVLQKVASFGYKELETYSYNNGQIFGLEFAEFCKYVKGLGMNVTSGHYGLNMIKGDTWQKAVDDAKKNGQEFMVVPYINEPERKSIDDYKKICADLNKAGEVCNKSGIRFGYHNHAFEFDKLDDQIPFDVMLKELEHKNVGMEMDIFWVVNAGYDPLKYFAQYPGRFEQWHIKDMDKEDKNRNANVGTGAIDFKPIFAAAKKSGMKRWYVEQETYPGQPIDSAEACAKYLKTIL
;
A
#
# COMPACT_ATOMS: atom_id res chain seq x y z
N MET A 1 41.40 15.98 68.56
CA MET A 1 40.24 15.08 68.30
C MET A 1 39.43 15.66 67.15
N LYS A 2 39.57 15.13 65.94
CA LYS A 2 38.80 15.56 64.77
C LYS A 2 38.04 14.35 64.26
N ARG A 3 36.68 14.43 64.19
CA ARG A 3 35.79 13.44 63.68
C ARG A 3 35.92 13.39 62.14
N ARG A 4 36.12 12.21 61.54
CA ARG A 4 36.04 11.95 60.13
C ARG A 4 34.59 11.55 59.84
N GLU A 5 33.92 12.33 58.99
CA GLU A 5 32.64 11.99 58.39
C GLU A 5 32.87 11.03 57.23
N PHE A 6 32.15 9.93 57.27
CA PHE A 6 32.16 8.90 56.21
C PHE A 6 31.01 9.21 55.25
N VAL A 7 31.33 9.76 54.09
CA VAL A 7 30.33 9.99 53.02
C VAL A 7 30.19 8.69 52.23
N GLN A 8 29.06 8.05 52.37
CA GLN A 8 28.66 6.95 51.50
C GLN A 8 28.12 7.52 50.19
N THR A 9 28.84 7.31 49.10
CA THR A 9 28.41 7.62 47.75
C THR A 9 27.50 6.46 47.25
N ALA A 10 26.22 6.68 47.25
CA ALA A 10 25.27 5.77 46.60
C ALA A 10 25.32 5.99 45.07
N SER A 11 25.92 5.06 44.37
CA SER A 11 25.90 5.02 42.89
C SER A 11 24.53 4.55 42.41
N PHE A 12 23.71 5.48 41.95
CA PHE A 12 22.50 5.13 41.18
C PHE A 12 22.95 4.70 39.80
N ALA A 13 22.85 3.38 39.54
CA ALA A 13 22.92 2.87 38.20
C ALA A 13 21.60 3.25 37.47
N ALA A 14 21.68 4.32 36.67
CA ALA A 14 20.63 4.66 35.75
C ALA A 14 20.60 3.58 34.67
N VAL A 15 19.64 2.66 34.77
CA VAL A 15 19.27 1.77 33.68
C VAL A 15 18.64 2.67 32.62
N GLY A 16 19.44 3.07 31.64
CA GLY A 16 18.95 3.72 30.45
C GLY A 16 18.03 2.77 29.68
N LEU A 17 16.74 2.98 29.79
CA LEU A 17 15.78 2.49 28.83
C LEU A 17 16.18 3.11 27.48
N LEU A 18 16.91 2.34 26.68
CA LEU A 18 17.07 2.63 25.26
C LEU A 18 15.67 2.54 24.65
N SER A 19 15.00 3.68 24.58
CA SER A 19 13.85 3.84 23.71
C SER A 19 14.33 3.55 22.30
N LEU A 20 14.00 2.37 21.79
CA LEU A 20 14.12 2.08 20.36
C LEU A 20 13.44 3.25 19.64
N PRO A 21 14.10 3.88 18.67
CA PRO A 21 13.44 4.91 17.89
C PRO A 21 12.22 4.25 17.26
N SER A 22 11.03 4.77 17.56
CA SER A 22 9.82 4.42 16.84
C SER A 22 10.07 4.76 15.36
N PHE A 23 10.27 3.75 14.52
CA PHE A 23 10.58 3.89 13.09
C PHE A 23 9.42 4.50 12.28
N LEU A 24 8.35 4.91 12.94
CA LEU A 24 7.24 5.61 12.33
C LEU A 24 7.23 7.10 12.69
N ALA A 25 8.01 7.87 11.94
CA ALA A 25 7.37 9.07 11.41
C ALA A 25 6.56 8.63 10.17
N ALA A 26 5.51 7.82 10.36
CA ALA A 26 4.48 7.64 9.36
C ALA A 26 4.09 9.03 8.87
N GLY A 27 4.11 9.26 7.56
CA GLY A 27 3.69 10.54 7.00
C GLY A 27 2.39 10.94 7.67
N LYS A 28 2.17 12.23 7.92
CA LYS A 28 0.94 12.72 8.57
C LYS A 28 -0.27 12.14 7.85
N GLY A 29 -0.81 11.02 8.32
CA GLY A 29 -1.92 10.39 7.64
C GLY A 29 -2.18 8.92 7.97
N GLN A 30 -1.18 8.04 8.03
CA GLN A 30 -1.41 6.63 8.37
C GLN A 30 -1.81 6.48 9.84
N LYS A 31 -3.00 5.92 10.09
CA LYS A 31 -3.55 5.79 11.45
C LYS A 31 -3.43 4.39 12.04
N GLY A 32 -2.74 3.49 11.38
CA GLY A 32 -2.56 2.11 11.81
C GLY A 32 -2.25 1.16 10.66
N LEU A 33 -2.42 -0.13 10.89
CA LEU A 33 -2.16 -1.15 9.88
C LEU A 33 -3.13 -1.01 8.71
N GLY A 34 -2.62 -1.06 7.48
CA GLY A 34 -3.40 -1.11 6.25
C GLY A 34 -3.47 -2.53 5.67
N LEU A 35 -4.58 -2.90 5.04
CA LEU A 35 -4.77 -4.16 4.34
C LEU A 35 -5.42 -3.93 2.98
N GLN A 36 -4.80 -4.45 1.91
CA GLN A 36 -5.46 -4.60 0.62
C GLN A 36 -6.34 -5.86 0.66
N LEU A 37 -7.65 -5.68 0.44
CA LEU A 37 -8.64 -6.74 0.58
C LEU A 37 -8.55 -7.84 -0.50
N TYR A 38 -7.77 -7.62 -1.55
CA TYR A 38 -7.46 -8.67 -2.53
C TYR A 38 -6.74 -9.86 -1.88
N THR A 39 -6.04 -9.63 -0.78
CA THR A 39 -5.49 -10.68 0.10
C THR A 39 -6.54 -11.70 0.52
N LEU A 40 -7.80 -11.31 0.63
CA LEU A 40 -8.91 -12.16 1.11
C LEU A 40 -9.94 -12.46 0.01
N ARG A 41 -9.53 -12.36 -1.27
CA ARG A 41 -10.40 -12.49 -2.45
C ARG A 41 -11.21 -13.79 -2.50
N ASP A 42 -10.66 -14.88 -1.97
CA ASP A 42 -11.31 -16.20 -2.01
C ASP A 42 -12.52 -16.30 -1.05
N THR A 43 -12.60 -15.41 -0.06
CA THR A 43 -13.58 -15.47 1.02
C THR A 43 -14.45 -14.23 1.13
N ILE A 44 -13.91 -13.03 0.87
CA ILE A 44 -14.62 -11.77 1.12
C ILE A 44 -15.90 -11.61 0.29
N GLY A 45 -15.93 -12.13 -0.94
CA GLY A 45 -17.11 -12.10 -1.79
C GLY A 45 -18.26 -12.99 -1.28
N LYS A 46 -17.96 -13.99 -0.42
CA LYS A 46 -18.95 -14.92 0.15
C LYS A 46 -19.49 -14.44 1.50
N ASP A 47 -18.64 -13.87 2.33
CA ASP A 47 -18.98 -13.35 3.65
C ASP A 47 -18.22 -12.06 3.97
N PRO A 48 -18.57 -10.94 3.34
CA PRO A 48 -17.84 -9.68 3.56
C PRO A 48 -17.88 -9.21 5.02
N LYS A 49 -19.00 -9.42 5.71
CA LYS A 49 -19.16 -8.96 7.09
C LYS A 49 -18.32 -9.76 8.08
N GLY A 50 -18.34 -11.10 8.01
CA GLY A 50 -17.55 -11.96 8.88
C GLY A 50 -16.05 -11.80 8.62
N VAL A 51 -15.63 -11.68 7.36
CA VAL A 51 -14.22 -11.40 7.00
C VAL A 51 -13.76 -10.06 7.60
N LEU A 52 -14.54 -9.00 7.43
CA LEU A 52 -14.19 -7.66 7.95
C LEU A 52 -14.13 -7.62 9.49
N GLN A 53 -14.98 -8.37 10.19
CA GLN A 53 -14.91 -8.50 11.66
C GLN A 53 -13.57 -9.12 12.10
N LYS A 54 -13.12 -10.17 11.43
CA LYS A 54 -11.80 -10.77 11.69
C LYS A 54 -10.66 -9.79 11.41
N VAL A 55 -10.69 -9.11 10.26
CA VAL A 55 -9.70 -8.08 9.90
C VAL A 55 -9.60 -6.98 10.96
N ALA A 56 -10.75 -6.49 11.45
CA ALA A 56 -10.80 -5.51 12.53
C ALA A 56 -10.18 -6.05 13.83
N SER A 57 -10.46 -7.33 14.18
CA SER A 57 -9.91 -7.96 15.39
C SER A 57 -8.39 -8.13 15.35
N PHE A 58 -7.79 -8.25 14.18
CA PHE A 58 -6.33 -8.27 13.99
C PHE A 58 -5.68 -6.88 14.17
N GLY A 59 -6.50 -5.84 14.23
CA GLY A 59 -6.06 -4.46 14.49
C GLY A 59 -5.78 -3.63 13.25
N TYR A 60 -6.18 -4.07 12.07
CA TYR A 60 -6.18 -3.24 10.88
C TYR A 60 -7.11 -2.03 11.08
N LYS A 61 -6.70 -0.89 10.51
CA LYS A 61 -7.41 0.38 10.62
C LYS A 61 -7.74 1.01 9.28
N GLU A 62 -6.97 0.68 8.27
CA GLU A 62 -7.11 1.25 6.94
C GLU A 62 -7.24 0.14 5.90
N LEU A 63 -8.22 0.26 5.03
CA LEU A 63 -8.48 -0.72 4.00
C LEU A 63 -8.28 -0.10 2.63
N GLU A 64 -7.68 -0.87 1.76
CA GLU A 64 -7.73 -0.68 0.34
C GLU A 64 -8.65 -1.74 -0.26
N THR A 65 -9.59 -1.29 -1.08
CA THR A 65 -10.60 -2.15 -1.70
C THR A 65 -10.20 -2.53 -3.11
N TYR A 66 -10.89 -3.54 -3.66
CA TYR A 66 -10.89 -3.89 -5.07
C TYR A 66 -12.32 -4.24 -5.49
N SER A 67 -12.54 -4.47 -6.79
CA SER A 67 -13.84 -4.98 -7.29
C SER A 67 -15.02 -4.00 -7.18
N TYR A 68 -14.74 -2.67 -7.07
CA TYR A 68 -15.81 -1.69 -7.21
C TYR A 68 -16.44 -1.80 -8.61
N ASN A 69 -17.76 -1.86 -8.67
CA ASN A 69 -18.53 -1.88 -9.91
C ASN A 69 -19.82 -1.07 -9.77
N ASN A 70 -19.86 0.09 -10.42
CA ASN A 70 -21.03 0.96 -10.53
C ASN A 70 -21.80 1.22 -9.21
N GLY A 71 -21.07 1.48 -8.12
CA GLY A 71 -21.65 1.76 -6.80
C GLY A 71 -21.78 0.54 -5.90
N GLN A 72 -21.36 -0.62 -6.36
CA GLN A 72 -21.38 -1.85 -5.57
C GLN A 72 -19.98 -2.44 -5.35
N ILE A 73 -19.84 -3.18 -4.26
CA ILE A 73 -18.61 -3.90 -3.89
C ILE A 73 -18.99 -5.14 -3.06
N PHE A 74 -18.45 -6.30 -3.41
CA PHE A 74 -18.69 -7.57 -2.70
C PHE A 74 -20.18 -7.88 -2.45
N GLY A 75 -21.06 -7.51 -3.40
CA GLY A 75 -22.52 -7.73 -3.29
C GLY A 75 -23.26 -6.73 -2.38
N LEU A 76 -22.58 -5.68 -1.90
CA LEU A 76 -23.15 -4.60 -1.09
C LEU A 76 -23.11 -3.28 -1.85
N GLU A 77 -24.05 -2.37 -1.54
CA GLU A 77 -23.89 -0.96 -1.94
C GLU A 77 -22.62 -0.39 -1.30
N PHE A 78 -21.82 0.34 -2.08
CA PHE A 78 -20.51 0.85 -1.64
C PHE A 78 -20.62 1.72 -0.38
N ALA A 79 -21.66 2.52 -0.27
CA ALA A 79 -21.91 3.35 0.90
C ALA A 79 -22.23 2.50 2.16
N GLU A 80 -22.98 1.40 2.00
CA GLU A 80 -23.27 0.48 3.10
C GLU A 80 -22.01 -0.28 3.55
N PHE A 81 -21.20 -0.71 2.60
CA PHE A 81 -19.91 -1.33 2.89
C PHE A 81 -19.00 -0.39 3.70
N CYS A 82 -18.82 0.85 3.24
CA CYS A 82 -18.01 1.85 3.94
C CYS A 82 -18.55 2.18 5.33
N LYS A 83 -19.87 2.28 5.47
CA LYS A 83 -20.53 2.49 6.77
C LYS A 83 -20.26 1.31 7.72
N TYR A 84 -20.34 0.08 7.23
CA TYR A 84 -20.06 -1.11 8.03
C TYR A 84 -18.59 -1.15 8.46
N VAL A 85 -17.65 -0.93 7.56
CA VAL A 85 -16.20 -0.82 7.85
C VAL A 85 -15.94 0.21 8.94
N LYS A 86 -16.57 1.39 8.83
CA LYS A 86 -16.44 2.46 9.83
C LYS A 86 -17.01 2.05 11.20
N GLY A 87 -18.12 1.31 11.22
CA GLY A 87 -18.70 0.73 12.43
C GLY A 87 -17.77 -0.24 13.17
N LEU A 88 -16.84 -0.88 12.45
CA LEU A 88 -15.80 -1.74 13.01
C LEU A 88 -14.53 -0.96 13.44
N GLY A 89 -14.52 0.35 13.35
CA GLY A 89 -13.38 1.19 13.70
C GLY A 89 -12.25 1.20 12.66
N MET A 90 -12.57 0.87 11.41
CA MET A 90 -11.68 0.94 10.24
C MET A 90 -12.17 2.01 9.24
N ASN A 91 -11.36 2.36 8.26
CA ASN A 91 -11.71 3.26 7.15
C ASN A 91 -11.32 2.65 5.81
N VAL A 92 -12.11 2.91 4.77
CA VAL A 92 -11.73 2.66 3.38
C VAL A 92 -11.00 3.91 2.89
N THR A 93 -9.68 3.83 2.81
CA THR A 93 -8.83 4.98 2.46
C THR A 93 -8.36 4.96 1.02
N SER A 94 -8.34 3.77 0.40
CA SER A 94 -7.93 3.57 -1.00
C SER A 94 -8.77 2.48 -1.67
N GLY A 95 -8.65 2.39 -2.99
CA GLY A 95 -9.25 1.30 -3.75
C GLY A 95 -8.67 1.15 -5.15
N HIS A 96 -8.63 -0.09 -5.62
CA HIS A 96 -8.23 -0.47 -6.96
C HIS A 96 -9.40 -0.42 -7.94
N TYR A 97 -9.20 0.26 -9.06
CA TYR A 97 -10.17 0.49 -10.12
C TYR A 97 -9.58 0.04 -11.47
N GLY A 98 -10.32 -0.74 -12.24
CA GLY A 98 -9.84 -1.27 -13.50
C GLY A 98 -9.50 -0.18 -14.53
N LEU A 99 -8.48 -0.42 -15.34
CA LEU A 99 -8.03 0.50 -16.41
C LEU A 99 -9.17 0.84 -17.40
N ASN A 100 -10.09 -0.09 -17.65
CA ASN A 100 -11.26 0.12 -18.50
C ASN A 100 -12.23 1.17 -17.93
N MET A 101 -12.27 1.35 -16.61
CA MET A 101 -13.18 2.33 -15.96
C MET A 101 -12.74 3.76 -16.23
N ILE A 102 -11.44 4.04 -16.25
CA ILE A 102 -10.93 5.40 -16.46
C ILE A 102 -11.15 5.90 -17.90
N LYS A 103 -11.40 5.00 -18.84
CA LYS A 103 -11.64 5.30 -20.24
C LYS A 103 -13.15 5.48 -20.56
N GLY A 104 -14.03 5.21 -19.61
CA GLY A 104 -15.47 5.19 -19.80
C GLY A 104 -16.21 6.30 -19.04
N ASP A 105 -17.51 6.42 -19.35
CA ASP A 105 -18.40 7.41 -18.74
C ASP A 105 -18.66 7.14 -17.25
N THR A 106 -18.29 5.98 -16.75
CA THR A 106 -18.49 5.57 -15.35
C THR A 106 -17.42 6.12 -14.39
N TRP A 107 -16.34 6.70 -14.91
CA TRP A 107 -15.24 7.18 -14.06
C TRP A 107 -15.66 8.30 -13.11
N GLN A 108 -16.36 9.30 -13.61
CA GLN A 108 -16.85 10.39 -12.75
C GLN A 108 -17.72 9.85 -11.61
N LYS A 109 -18.63 8.91 -11.92
CA LYS A 109 -19.47 8.29 -10.87
C LYS A 109 -18.63 7.57 -9.82
N ALA A 110 -17.59 6.82 -10.22
CA ALA A 110 -16.71 6.14 -9.28
C ALA A 110 -15.97 7.14 -8.37
N VAL A 111 -15.50 8.24 -8.93
CA VAL A 111 -14.84 9.33 -8.18
C VAL A 111 -15.83 9.99 -7.20
N ASP A 112 -17.07 10.26 -7.59
CA ASP A 112 -18.09 10.84 -6.74
C ASP A 112 -18.46 9.90 -5.58
N ASP A 113 -18.61 8.60 -5.87
CA ASP A 113 -18.87 7.58 -4.86
C ASP A 113 -17.68 7.45 -3.88
N ALA A 114 -16.46 7.45 -4.36
CA ALA A 114 -15.26 7.42 -3.53
C ALA A 114 -15.19 8.65 -2.60
N LYS A 115 -15.40 9.84 -3.17
CA LYS A 115 -15.42 11.10 -2.41
C LYS A 115 -16.50 11.12 -1.33
N LYS A 116 -17.73 10.73 -1.69
CA LYS A 116 -18.86 10.68 -0.78
C LYS A 116 -18.63 9.77 0.42
N ASN A 117 -17.86 8.68 0.22
CA ASN A 117 -17.57 7.70 1.25
C ASN A 117 -16.22 7.93 1.97
N GLY A 118 -15.54 9.04 1.70
CA GLY A 118 -14.33 9.45 2.42
C GLY A 118 -13.05 8.74 1.98
N GLN A 119 -13.05 8.11 0.81
CA GLN A 119 -11.85 7.53 0.21
C GLN A 119 -10.89 8.65 -0.21
N GLU A 120 -9.60 8.45 0.03
CA GLU A 120 -8.56 9.45 -0.23
C GLU A 120 -7.80 9.17 -1.53
N PHE A 121 -7.66 7.88 -1.88
CA PHE A 121 -6.90 7.42 -3.04
C PHE A 121 -7.73 6.52 -3.94
N MET A 122 -7.53 6.64 -5.24
CA MET A 122 -8.02 5.72 -6.26
C MET A 122 -6.84 5.29 -7.12
N VAL A 123 -6.66 3.98 -7.33
CA VAL A 123 -5.48 3.41 -7.97
C VAL A 123 -5.87 2.50 -9.12
N VAL A 124 -5.21 2.61 -10.26
CA VAL A 124 -5.27 1.60 -11.32
C VAL A 124 -4.20 0.56 -11.05
N PRO A 125 -4.60 -0.71 -10.78
CA PRO A 125 -3.64 -1.71 -10.32
C PRO A 125 -2.96 -2.50 -11.45
N TYR A 126 -3.50 -2.47 -12.68
CA TYR A 126 -3.06 -3.43 -13.69
C TYR A 126 -3.30 -2.94 -15.12
N ILE A 127 -2.37 -3.28 -16.00
CA ILE A 127 -2.50 -3.13 -17.44
C ILE A 127 -2.51 -4.52 -18.06
N ASN A 128 -3.59 -4.88 -18.78
CA ASN A 128 -3.69 -6.19 -19.42
C ASN A 128 -2.65 -6.35 -20.53
N GLU A 129 -2.16 -7.57 -20.74
CA GLU A 129 -1.13 -7.87 -21.72
C GLU A 129 -1.42 -7.33 -23.15
N PRO A 130 -2.63 -7.44 -23.68
CA PRO A 130 -2.95 -6.88 -25.01
C PRO A 130 -2.78 -5.37 -25.12
N GLU A 131 -2.80 -4.64 -23.99
CA GLU A 131 -2.74 -3.18 -23.93
C GLU A 131 -1.31 -2.66 -23.71
N ARG A 132 -0.29 -3.54 -23.49
CA ARG A 132 1.09 -3.17 -23.08
C ARG A 132 2.19 -3.84 -23.93
N LYS A 133 2.02 -3.87 -25.25
CA LYS A 133 2.93 -4.59 -26.16
C LYS A 133 4.12 -3.77 -26.62
N SER A 134 4.06 -2.46 -26.49
CA SER A 134 5.12 -1.52 -26.92
C SER A 134 5.26 -0.35 -25.94
N ILE A 135 6.38 0.35 -26.01
CA ILE A 135 6.59 1.60 -25.25
C ILE A 135 5.53 2.66 -25.60
N ASP A 136 5.09 2.72 -26.85
CA ASP A 136 4.05 3.65 -27.26
C ASP A 136 2.68 3.32 -26.66
N ASP A 137 2.39 2.06 -26.38
CA ASP A 137 1.19 1.68 -25.65
C ASP A 137 1.23 2.20 -24.21
N TYR A 138 2.37 2.04 -23.52
CA TYR A 138 2.56 2.62 -22.18
C TYR A 138 2.40 4.15 -22.16
N LYS A 139 2.92 4.86 -23.17
CA LYS A 139 2.74 6.32 -23.28
C LYS A 139 1.25 6.71 -23.46
N LYS A 140 0.52 5.97 -24.30
CA LYS A 140 -0.94 6.18 -24.45
C LYS A 140 -1.68 5.98 -23.14
N ILE A 141 -1.35 4.90 -22.41
CA ILE A 141 -1.93 4.62 -21.10
C ILE A 141 -1.58 5.73 -20.11
N CYS A 142 -0.35 6.21 -20.08
CA CYS A 142 0.03 7.34 -19.23
C CYS A 142 -0.80 8.60 -19.53
N ALA A 143 -1.10 8.88 -20.81
CA ALA A 143 -1.96 9.99 -21.18
C ALA A 143 -3.40 9.80 -20.63
N ASP A 144 -3.96 8.58 -20.67
CA ASP A 144 -5.27 8.28 -20.11
C ASP A 144 -5.26 8.36 -18.57
N LEU A 145 -4.20 7.85 -17.92
CA LEU A 145 -4.03 7.95 -16.48
C LEU A 145 -3.92 9.42 -16.02
N ASN A 146 -3.18 10.26 -16.76
CA ASN A 146 -3.09 11.69 -16.45
C ASN A 146 -4.46 12.38 -16.50
N LYS A 147 -5.29 12.09 -17.51
CA LYS A 147 -6.67 12.61 -17.61
C LYS A 147 -7.54 12.13 -16.45
N ALA A 148 -7.47 10.84 -16.12
CA ALA A 148 -8.21 10.28 -14.99
C ALA A 148 -7.81 10.94 -13.66
N GLY A 149 -6.51 11.20 -13.47
CA GLY A 149 -5.98 11.90 -12.31
C GLY A 149 -6.47 13.35 -12.21
N GLU A 150 -6.64 14.06 -13.33
CA GLU A 150 -7.25 15.40 -13.33
C GLU A 150 -8.69 15.38 -12.80
N VAL A 151 -9.48 14.36 -13.17
CA VAL A 151 -10.86 14.19 -12.67
C VAL A 151 -10.85 13.96 -11.16
N CYS A 152 -9.99 13.06 -10.67
CA CYS A 152 -9.83 12.80 -9.24
C CYS A 152 -9.42 14.05 -8.46
N ASN A 153 -8.42 14.80 -8.96
CA ASN A 153 -7.91 16.01 -8.33
C ASN A 153 -8.99 17.08 -8.16
N LYS A 154 -9.86 17.28 -9.16
CA LYS A 154 -11.01 18.20 -9.07
C LYS A 154 -11.97 17.84 -7.93
N SER A 155 -12.04 16.56 -7.59
CA SER A 155 -12.84 16.06 -6.47
C SER A 155 -12.06 15.99 -5.15
N GLY A 156 -10.76 16.34 -5.16
CA GLY A 156 -9.90 16.27 -3.98
C GLY A 156 -9.50 14.84 -3.59
N ILE A 157 -9.50 13.93 -4.55
CA ILE A 157 -9.01 12.55 -4.41
C ILE A 157 -7.64 12.45 -5.09
N ARG A 158 -6.71 11.75 -4.48
CA ARG A 158 -5.42 11.46 -5.08
C ARG A 158 -5.52 10.23 -5.97
N PHE A 159 -5.07 10.33 -7.21
CA PHE A 159 -5.05 9.22 -8.14
C PHE A 159 -3.65 8.59 -8.24
N GLY A 160 -3.58 7.26 -8.43
CA GLY A 160 -2.33 6.53 -8.49
C GLY A 160 -2.31 5.38 -9.48
N TYR A 161 -1.10 4.87 -9.73
CA TYR A 161 -0.84 3.65 -10.48
C TYR A 161 -0.02 2.69 -9.63
N HIS A 162 -0.39 1.40 -9.64
CA HIS A 162 0.29 0.32 -8.93
C HIS A 162 1.06 -0.56 -9.93
N ASN A 163 2.31 -0.86 -9.60
CA ASN A 163 3.18 -1.66 -10.45
C ASN A 163 3.13 -3.15 -10.13
N HIS A 164 3.44 -3.94 -11.16
CA HIS A 164 3.82 -5.35 -11.07
C HIS A 164 5.28 -5.55 -11.55
N ALA A 165 5.67 -6.80 -11.81
CA ALA A 165 7.00 -7.09 -12.33
C ALA A 165 7.14 -6.76 -13.83
N PHE A 166 6.06 -6.88 -14.60
CA PHE A 166 6.12 -6.73 -16.05
C PHE A 166 6.47 -5.32 -16.54
N GLU A 167 6.29 -4.29 -15.73
CA GLU A 167 6.74 -2.92 -16.07
C GLU A 167 8.27 -2.78 -16.02
N PHE A 168 8.95 -3.76 -15.44
CA PHE A 168 10.42 -3.79 -15.35
C PHE A 168 11.06 -4.65 -16.45
N ASP A 169 10.27 -5.39 -17.22
CA ASP A 169 10.75 -6.10 -18.41
C ASP A 169 11.06 -5.10 -19.53
N LYS A 170 12.24 -5.24 -20.15
CA LYS A 170 12.62 -4.36 -21.24
C LYS A 170 11.74 -4.52 -22.46
N LEU A 171 11.23 -3.42 -22.96
CA LEU A 171 10.59 -3.28 -24.28
C LEU A 171 11.33 -2.21 -25.06
N ASP A 172 11.72 -2.50 -26.31
CA ASP A 172 12.43 -1.56 -27.17
C ASP A 172 13.64 -0.92 -26.46
N ASP A 173 14.44 -1.73 -25.74
CA ASP A 173 15.59 -1.32 -24.91
C ASP A 173 15.27 -0.33 -23.77
N GLN A 174 14.01 -0.08 -23.48
CA GLN A 174 13.55 0.77 -22.38
C GLN A 174 12.86 -0.06 -21.27
N ILE A 175 12.86 0.46 -20.07
CA ILE A 175 12.08 -0.09 -18.93
C ILE A 175 10.76 0.67 -18.89
N PRO A 176 9.61 -0.01 -19.09
CA PRO A 176 8.29 0.64 -19.07
C PRO A 176 8.03 1.43 -17.79
N PHE A 177 8.44 0.93 -16.62
CA PHE A 177 8.28 1.65 -15.36
C PHE A 177 8.98 3.01 -15.36
N ASP A 178 10.22 3.08 -15.90
CA ASP A 178 10.96 4.33 -16.00
C ASP A 178 10.32 5.31 -17.02
N VAL A 179 9.72 4.75 -18.09
CA VAL A 179 8.95 5.56 -19.06
C VAL A 179 7.71 6.12 -18.37
N MET A 180 6.95 5.29 -17.63
CA MET A 180 5.77 5.74 -16.89
C MET A 180 6.10 6.82 -15.86
N LEU A 181 7.21 6.70 -15.12
CA LEU A 181 7.64 7.72 -14.16
C LEU A 181 7.95 9.08 -14.82
N LYS A 182 8.33 9.10 -16.09
CA LYS A 182 8.58 10.33 -16.87
C LYS A 182 7.29 10.90 -17.48
N GLU A 183 6.43 10.05 -18.03
CA GLU A 183 5.21 10.45 -18.75
C GLU A 183 4.05 10.81 -17.81
N LEU A 184 3.99 10.20 -16.63
CA LEU A 184 2.97 10.49 -15.63
C LEU A 184 3.25 11.81 -14.91
N GLU A 185 2.37 12.78 -15.07
CA GLU A 185 2.44 14.06 -14.39
C GLU A 185 2.21 13.89 -12.88
N HIS A 186 3.23 14.13 -12.06
CA HIS A 186 3.15 13.93 -10.61
C HIS A 186 1.98 14.68 -9.95
N LYS A 187 1.62 15.85 -10.44
CA LYS A 187 0.44 16.58 -9.93
C LYS A 187 -0.86 15.78 -10.09
N ASN A 188 -0.96 14.95 -11.15
CA ASN A 188 -2.15 14.17 -11.48
C ASN A 188 -2.09 12.75 -10.96
N VAL A 189 -0.94 12.08 -11.09
CA VAL A 189 -0.78 10.64 -10.79
C VAL A 189 0.37 10.41 -9.84
N GLY A 190 0.11 9.86 -8.65
CA GLY A 190 1.08 9.28 -7.74
C GLY A 190 1.41 7.83 -8.12
N MET A 191 2.36 7.25 -7.40
CA MET A 191 2.65 5.82 -7.54
C MET A 191 2.30 5.10 -6.24
N GLU A 192 1.65 3.96 -6.39
CA GLU A 192 1.57 2.94 -5.37
C GLU A 192 2.61 1.88 -5.69
N MET A 193 3.73 1.89 -4.94
CA MET A 193 4.79 0.93 -5.20
C MET A 193 4.51 -0.39 -4.50
N ASP A 194 4.33 -1.45 -5.26
CA ASP A 194 4.41 -2.80 -4.72
C ASP A 194 5.88 -3.20 -4.57
N ILE A 195 6.32 -3.27 -3.32
CA ILE A 195 7.72 -3.57 -2.95
C ILE A 195 8.14 -4.96 -3.43
N PHE A 196 7.24 -5.95 -3.30
CA PHE A 196 7.52 -7.32 -3.73
C PHE A 196 7.83 -7.38 -5.23
N TRP A 197 6.99 -6.76 -6.06
CA TRP A 197 7.15 -6.84 -7.51
C TRP A 197 8.41 -6.11 -8.00
N VAL A 198 8.80 -5.01 -7.36
CA VAL A 198 10.07 -4.33 -7.64
C VAL A 198 11.25 -5.24 -7.33
N VAL A 199 11.26 -5.88 -6.15
CA VAL A 199 12.35 -6.79 -5.73
C VAL A 199 12.35 -8.08 -6.57
N ASN A 200 11.17 -8.64 -6.88
CA ASN A 200 11.01 -9.81 -7.73
C ASN A 200 11.61 -9.60 -9.13
N ALA A 201 11.41 -8.42 -9.69
CA ALA A 201 12.00 -8.02 -10.97
C ALA A 201 13.53 -7.73 -10.89
N GLY A 202 14.14 -7.81 -9.70
CA GLY A 202 15.58 -7.59 -9.51
C GLY A 202 15.99 -6.14 -9.29
N TYR A 203 15.03 -5.27 -8.98
CA TYR A 203 15.27 -3.85 -8.72
C TYR A 203 15.23 -3.52 -7.22
N ASP A 204 15.76 -2.36 -6.88
CA ASP A 204 15.86 -1.88 -5.50
C ASP A 204 14.90 -0.69 -5.28
N PRO A 205 13.86 -0.85 -4.44
CA PRO A 205 12.92 0.24 -4.16
C PRO A 205 13.61 1.49 -3.58
N LEU A 206 14.71 1.32 -2.80
CA LEU A 206 15.42 2.45 -2.21
C LEU A 206 16.12 3.32 -3.27
N LYS A 207 16.57 2.72 -4.38
CA LYS A 207 17.11 3.46 -5.53
C LYS A 207 16.03 4.32 -6.18
N TYR A 208 14.83 3.76 -6.39
CA TYR A 208 13.69 4.52 -6.92
C TYR A 208 13.28 5.66 -5.98
N PHE A 209 13.24 5.43 -4.68
CA PHE A 209 12.95 6.50 -3.71
C PHE A 209 14.00 7.60 -3.73
N ALA A 210 15.27 7.25 -3.98
CA ALA A 210 16.35 8.22 -4.10
C ALA A 210 16.28 9.04 -5.41
N GLN A 211 15.93 8.40 -6.51
CA GLN A 211 15.86 9.01 -7.84
C GLN A 211 14.61 9.86 -8.03
N TYR A 212 13.49 9.45 -7.44
CA TYR A 212 12.18 10.10 -7.59
C TYR A 212 11.57 10.43 -6.21
N PRO A 213 12.18 11.35 -5.44
CA PRO A 213 11.70 11.68 -4.09
C PRO A 213 10.28 12.25 -4.13
N GLY A 214 9.44 11.82 -3.19
CA GLY A 214 8.04 12.26 -3.10
C GLY A 214 7.07 11.55 -4.03
N ARG A 215 7.53 10.68 -4.92
CA ARG A 215 6.73 10.10 -6.01
C ARG A 215 5.86 8.92 -5.58
N PHE A 216 6.32 8.12 -4.59
CA PHE A 216 5.72 6.86 -4.17
C PHE A 216 4.86 7.05 -2.93
N GLU A 217 3.64 7.56 -3.17
CA GLU A 217 2.74 8.03 -2.12
C GLU A 217 2.00 6.89 -1.40
N GLN A 218 1.90 5.73 -2.02
CA GLN A 218 1.34 4.51 -1.44
C GLN A 218 2.31 3.35 -1.64
N TRP A 219 2.24 2.36 -0.73
CA TRP A 219 3.03 1.14 -0.82
C TRP A 219 2.18 -0.09 -0.56
N HIS A 220 2.46 -1.17 -1.31
CA HIS A 220 2.10 -2.52 -0.89
C HIS A 220 3.27 -3.17 -0.16
N ILE A 221 3.00 -3.57 1.08
CA ILE A 221 3.91 -4.32 1.95
C ILE A 221 3.60 -5.79 1.73
N LYS A 222 4.33 -6.38 0.80
CA LYS A 222 4.22 -7.76 0.35
C LYS A 222 5.59 -8.40 0.41
N ASP A 223 5.76 -9.47 1.22
CA ASP A 223 7.05 -10.11 1.42
C ASP A 223 7.27 -11.28 0.46
N MET A 224 8.51 -11.58 0.17
CA MET A 224 8.92 -12.58 -0.80
C MET A 224 9.43 -13.83 -0.09
N ASP A 225 8.99 -15.01 -0.51
CA ASP A 225 9.50 -16.26 0.00
C ASP A 225 11.02 -16.39 -0.27
N LYS A 226 11.75 -17.01 0.67
CA LYS A 226 13.21 -17.12 0.60
C LYS A 226 13.70 -18.16 -0.42
N GLU A 227 12.87 -19.14 -0.72
CA GLU A 227 13.20 -20.27 -1.59
C GLU A 227 12.58 -20.10 -2.99
N ASP A 228 11.41 -19.48 -3.06
CA ASP A 228 10.69 -19.21 -4.34
C ASP A 228 10.30 -17.76 -4.45
N LYS A 229 11.04 -16.98 -5.22
CA LYS A 229 10.80 -15.56 -5.43
C LYS A 229 9.43 -15.23 -6.03
N ASN A 230 8.71 -16.21 -6.60
CA ASN A 230 7.37 -16.01 -7.17
C ASN A 230 6.26 -16.23 -6.13
N ARG A 231 6.61 -16.57 -4.90
CA ARG A 231 5.66 -16.75 -3.80
C ARG A 231 5.79 -15.66 -2.76
N ASN A 232 4.66 -15.36 -2.13
CA ASN A 232 4.68 -14.48 -0.97
C ASN A 232 4.97 -15.28 0.31
N ALA A 233 5.66 -14.64 1.23
CA ALA A 233 5.77 -15.02 2.63
C ALA A 233 4.94 -14.08 3.49
N ASN A 234 4.60 -14.50 4.71
CA ASN A 234 4.04 -13.57 5.69
C ASN A 234 5.08 -12.48 5.97
N VAL A 235 4.65 -11.22 5.99
CA VAL A 235 5.54 -10.06 6.19
C VAL A 235 6.42 -10.26 7.43
N GLY A 236 7.73 -10.12 7.24
CA GLY A 236 8.76 -10.33 8.27
C GLY A 236 9.32 -11.75 8.35
N THR A 237 8.81 -12.71 7.57
CA THR A 237 9.37 -14.07 7.50
C THR A 237 10.09 -14.35 6.18
N GLY A 238 9.90 -13.49 5.20
CA GLY A 238 10.46 -13.61 3.86
C GLY A 238 11.86 -13.04 3.69
N ALA A 239 12.19 -12.70 2.46
CA ALA A 239 13.52 -12.24 2.04
C ALA A 239 13.65 -10.71 2.04
N ILE A 240 12.55 -9.95 2.12
CA ILE A 240 12.58 -8.49 2.03
C ILE A 240 12.79 -7.87 3.42
N ASP A 241 13.86 -7.08 3.57
CA ASP A 241 14.06 -6.29 4.79
C ASP A 241 13.27 -4.97 4.70
N PHE A 242 12.14 -4.91 5.39
CA PHE A 242 11.28 -3.72 5.40
C PHE A 242 11.81 -2.57 6.29
N LYS A 243 12.77 -2.80 7.18
CA LYS A 243 13.26 -1.74 8.08
C LYS A 243 13.87 -0.56 7.32
N PRO A 244 14.85 -0.75 6.40
CA PRO A 244 15.40 0.34 5.61
C PRO A 244 14.34 0.97 4.68
N ILE A 245 13.35 0.19 4.20
CA ILE A 245 12.27 0.68 3.35
C ILE A 245 11.39 1.65 4.14
N PHE A 246 10.92 1.27 5.33
CA PHE A 246 10.16 2.16 6.21
C PHE A 246 10.97 3.38 6.66
N ALA A 247 12.28 3.25 6.91
CA ALA A 247 13.15 4.39 7.22
C ALA A 247 13.20 5.42 6.07
N ALA A 248 12.99 4.98 4.83
CA ALA A 248 12.95 5.84 3.64
C ALA A 248 11.56 6.42 3.34
N ALA A 249 10.53 6.15 4.16
CA ALA A 249 9.14 6.54 3.92
C ALA A 249 8.96 8.04 3.61
N LYS A 250 9.61 8.91 4.38
CA LYS A 250 9.57 10.35 4.14
C LYS A 250 10.16 10.73 2.78
N LYS A 251 11.24 10.09 2.38
CA LYS A 251 11.92 10.36 1.11
C LYS A 251 11.09 9.90 -0.07
N SER A 252 10.44 8.75 0.02
CA SER A 252 9.54 8.25 -1.01
C SER A 252 8.30 9.11 -1.21
N GLY A 253 7.87 9.84 -0.16
CA GLY A 253 6.60 10.58 -0.11
C GLY A 253 5.43 9.74 0.39
N MET A 254 5.68 8.59 1.03
CA MET A 254 4.67 7.66 1.49
C MET A 254 3.67 8.34 2.44
N LYS A 255 2.38 8.16 2.12
CA LYS A 255 1.23 8.63 2.90
C LYS A 255 0.39 7.47 3.44
N ARG A 256 0.31 6.37 2.68
CA ARG A 256 -0.43 5.15 3.02
C ARG A 256 0.37 3.92 2.62
N TRP A 257 0.14 2.83 3.33
CA TRP A 257 0.65 1.52 2.97
C TRP A 257 -0.35 0.43 3.36
N TYR A 258 -0.37 -0.66 2.60
CA TYR A 258 -1.27 -1.77 2.80
C TYR A 258 -0.50 -3.08 2.70
N VAL A 259 -0.77 -4.01 3.63
CA VAL A 259 -0.35 -5.40 3.47
C VAL A 259 -1.12 -6.02 2.32
N GLU A 260 -0.43 -6.73 1.46
CA GLU A 260 -1.06 -7.59 0.46
C GLU A 260 -0.34 -8.93 0.35
N GLN A 261 -1.10 -10.00 0.07
CA GLN A 261 -0.58 -11.30 -0.32
C GLN A 261 -1.46 -11.92 -1.40
N GLU A 262 -0.83 -12.61 -2.34
CA GLU A 262 -1.50 -13.30 -3.44
C GLU A 262 -1.31 -14.81 -3.38
N THR A 263 -0.26 -15.27 -2.70
CA THR A 263 0.00 -16.66 -2.34
C THR A 263 0.23 -16.76 -0.83
N TYR A 264 -0.09 -17.89 -0.22
CA TYR A 264 -0.13 -18.03 1.22
C TYR A 264 0.56 -19.32 1.67
N PRO A 265 1.26 -19.32 2.82
CA PRO A 265 1.71 -20.56 3.47
C PRO A 265 0.56 -21.45 3.99
N GLY A 266 -0.62 -20.85 4.24
CA GLY A 266 -1.81 -21.50 4.78
C GLY A 266 -3.10 -20.82 4.29
N GLN A 267 -4.02 -20.52 5.20
CA GLN A 267 -5.23 -19.77 4.83
C GLN A 267 -4.95 -18.27 4.69
N PRO A 268 -5.57 -17.57 3.73
CA PRO A 268 -5.36 -16.13 3.55
C PRO A 268 -5.58 -15.30 4.81
N ILE A 269 -6.60 -15.64 5.59
CA ILE A 269 -6.96 -14.93 6.82
C ILE A 269 -5.90 -15.08 7.91
N ASP A 270 -5.25 -16.25 8.01
CA ASP A 270 -4.18 -16.51 8.97
C ASP A 270 -2.91 -15.74 8.59
N SER A 271 -2.66 -15.60 7.29
CA SER A 271 -1.57 -14.78 6.76
C SER A 271 -1.78 -13.30 7.07
N ALA A 272 -3.00 -12.79 6.90
CA ALA A 272 -3.33 -11.42 7.28
C ALA A 272 -3.11 -11.18 8.80
N GLU A 273 -3.49 -12.13 9.64
CA GLU A 273 -3.24 -12.05 11.09
C GLU A 273 -1.74 -12.07 11.43
N ALA A 274 -0.98 -12.98 10.80
CA ALA A 274 0.47 -13.09 11.02
C ALA A 274 1.22 -11.80 10.62
N CYS A 275 0.89 -11.22 9.46
CA CYS A 275 1.43 -9.95 9.01
C CYS A 275 1.11 -8.82 9.99
N ALA A 276 -0.13 -8.74 10.49
CA ALA A 276 -0.52 -7.75 11.49
C ALA A 276 0.26 -7.89 12.79
N LYS A 277 0.47 -9.12 13.28
CA LYS A 277 1.26 -9.41 14.49
C LYS A 277 2.70 -8.90 14.32
N TYR A 278 3.36 -9.23 13.22
CA TYR A 278 4.74 -8.80 12.98
C TYR A 278 4.84 -7.27 12.88
N LEU A 279 4.01 -6.64 12.06
CA LEU A 279 4.08 -5.20 11.83
C LEU A 279 3.87 -4.38 13.10
N LYS A 280 3.04 -4.85 14.04
CA LYS A 280 2.89 -4.23 15.37
C LYS A 280 4.18 -4.24 16.21
N THR A 281 5.16 -5.07 15.88
CA THR A 281 6.45 -5.13 16.61
C THR A 281 7.48 -4.16 16.07
N ILE A 282 7.30 -3.66 14.85
CA ILE A 282 8.30 -2.80 14.19
C ILE A 282 7.78 -1.37 13.92
N LEU A 283 6.48 -1.15 14.11
CA LEU A 283 5.80 0.13 13.97
C LEU A 283 5.50 0.75 15.33
#